data_767cb386d3d06d66e7da2d32bb1ee4f0
#
_entry.id   767cb386d3d06d66e7da2d32bb1ee4f0
#
_cell.length_a   1.000
_cell.length_b   1.000
_cell.length_c   1.000
_cell.angle_alpha   90.00
_cell.angle_beta   90.00
_cell.angle_gamma   90.00
#
_symmetry.space_group_name_H-M   'P 1'
#
loop_
_entity.id
_entity.type
_entity.pdbx_description
1 polymer ?
#
loop_
_entity_poly.entity_id
_entity_poly.type
_entity_poly.pdbx_seq_one_letter_code
_entity_poly.pdbx_strand_id
1 'polypeptide(L)'
;MAGTMPHAIFMEPEVDGPGTYAAYAAEFPGCAVFADSDEAAAAAMPARVAAFGAWLRERGESAPTVIGDNWYEVERASAQHGDDGVRRAAFSLDELSPSDAEFAQWMRWLELAREEAADALDAAGSLTPAVEAGVRAVAARDLAMARELGGSADGAAEDDPVDALYAARDALTDALELAGPSRDGVRRVLRLAIADDLRLAERLRGGGG
;
A
#
# COMPACT_ATOMS: atom_id res chain seq x y z
N MET A 1 9.16 -14.89 -32.21
CA MET A 1 8.09 -14.18 -31.48
C MET A 1 8.56 -14.14 -30.04
N ALA A 2 8.93 -12.94 -29.54
CA ALA A 2 9.19 -12.77 -28.11
C ALA A 2 7.83 -12.91 -27.42
N GLY A 3 7.63 -13.99 -26.67
CA GLY A 3 6.44 -14.14 -25.84
C GLY A 3 6.43 -13.02 -24.82
N THR A 4 5.38 -12.25 -24.79
CA THR A 4 5.12 -11.25 -23.74
C THR A 4 5.03 -12.02 -22.43
N MET A 5 5.89 -11.72 -21.47
CA MET A 5 5.77 -12.31 -20.14
C MET A 5 4.46 -11.82 -19.54
N PRO A 6 3.62 -12.73 -19.04
CA PRO A 6 2.38 -12.32 -18.40
C PRO A 6 2.66 -11.61 -17.07
N HIS A 7 1.82 -10.62 -16.72
CA HIS A 7 1.91 -9.88 -15.48
C HIS A 7 1.01 -10.52 -14.42
N ALA A 8 1.53 -10.61 -13.20
CA ALA A 8 0.86 -11.28 -12.10
C ALA A 8 -0.01 -10.31 -11.28
N ILE A 9 -1.26 -10.72 -11.03
CA ILE A 9 -2.18 -10.05 -10.11
C ILE A 9 -2.35 -10.92 -8.87
N PHE A 10 -2.26 -10.31 -7.71
CA PHE A 10 -2.60 -10.88 -6.41
C PHE A 10 -3.92 -10.28 -5.96
N MET A 11 -4.90 -11.13 -5.61
CA MET A 11 -6.26 -10.70 -5.26
C MET A 11 -6.53 -10.89 -3.78
N GLU A 12 -6.99 -9.81 -3.12
CA GLU A 12 -7.47 -9.81 -1.75
C GLU A 12 -8.96 -9.52 -1.72
N PRO A 13 -9.82 -10.52 -1.43
CA PRO A 13 -11.25 -10.29 -1.20
C PRO A 13 -11.51 -9.68 0.18
N GLU A 14 -12.62 -8.96 0.29
CA GLU A 14 -13.15 -8.38 1.53
C GLU A 14 -12.20 -7.40 2.24
N VAL A 15 -11.40 -6.67 1.46
CA VAL A 15 -10.35 -5.78 1.99
C VAL A 15 -10.86 -4.72 2.97
N ASP A 16 -12.07 -4.16 2.73
CA ASP A 16 -12.74 -3.21 3.63
C ASP A 16 -14.09 -3.74 4.13
N GLY A 17 -14.41 -4.99 3.85
CA GLY A 17 -15.68 -5.62 4.19
C GLY A 17 -16.25 -6.45 3.02
N PRO A 18 -17.40 -7.10 3.22
CA PRO A 18 -18.02 -7.93 2.19
C PRO A 18 -18.23 -7.18 0.88
N GLY A 19 -17.86 -7.81 -0.25
CA GLY A 19 -18.03 -7.26 -1.59
C GLY A 19 -17.01 -6.19 -1.97
N THR A 20 -15.89 -6.07 -1.24
CA THR A 20 -14.78 -5.19 -1.61
C THR A 20 -13.54 -6.01 -1.93
N TYR A 21 -12.81 -5.60 -2.96
CA TYR A 21 -11.65 -6.34 -3.47
C TYR A 21 -10.47 -5.40 -3.66
N ALA A 22 -9.26 -5.91 -3.40
CA ALA A 22 -8.04 -5.25 -3.81
C ALA A 22 -7.25 -6.18 -4.74
N ALA A 23 -6.81 -5.64 -5.86
CA ALA A 23 -5.86 -6.29 -6.75
C ALA A 23 -4.50 -5.59 -6.63
N TYR A 24 -3.41 -6.35 -6.53
CA TYR A 24 -2.04 -5.84 -6.44
C TYR A 24 -1.21 -6.33 -7.61
N ALA A 25 -0.39 -5.46 -8.18
CA ALA A 25 0.58 -5.84 -9.20
C ALA A 25 1.85 -6.38 -8.53
N ALA A 26 2.28 -7.58 -8.90
CA ALA A 26 3.42 -8.25 -8.28
C ALA A 26 4.74 -7.49 -8.39
N GLU A 27 4.97 -6.88 -9.55
CA GLU A 27 6.23 -6.18 -9.88
C GLU A 27 6.30 -4.77 -9.32
N PHE A 28 5.19 -4.26 -8.76
CA PHE A 28 5.06 -2.86 -8.35
C PHE A 28 4.50 -2.77 -6.93
N PRO A 29 5.32 -2.90 -5.88
CA PRO A 29 4.86 -2.72 -4.52
C PRO A 29 4.10 -1.41 -4.34
N GLY A 30 2.89 -1.49 -3.77
CA GLY A 30 2.01 -0.35 -3.60
C GLY A 30 1.08 -0.04 -4.77
N CYS A 31 1.31 -0.63 -5.96
CA CYS A 31 0.36 -0.50 -7.06
C CYS A 31 -0.85 -1.40 -6.83
N ALA A 32 -1.97 -0.80 -6.41
CA ALA A 32 -3.19 -1.51 -6.09
C ALA A 32 -4.42 -0.87 -6.73
N VAL A 33 -5.42 -1.70 -7.04
CA VAL A 33 -6.77 -1.30 -7.44
C VAL A 33 -7.75 -1.78 -6.38
N PHE A 34 -8.66 -0.92 -5.94
CA PHE A 34 -9.75 -1.25 -5.02
C PHE A 34 -11.08 -1.12 -5.76
N ALA A 35 -11.91 -2.15 -5.74
CA ALA A 35 -13.16 -2.22 -6.49
C ALA A 35 -14.24 -3.05 -5.78
N ASP A 36 -15.48 -3.01 -6.32
CA ASP A 36 -16.64 -3.72 -5.79
C ASP A 36 -16.74 -5.17 -6.32
N SER A 37 -15.84 -5.57 -7.22
CA SER A 37 -15.73 -6.96 -7.69
C SER A 37 -14.29 -7.27 -8.09
N ASP A 38 -13.94 -8.55 -8.10
CA ASP A 38 -12.62 -9.04 -8.51
C ASP A 38 -12.40 -8.81 -10.01
N GLU A 39 -13.41 -8.99 -10.83
CA GLU A 39 -13.32 -8.71 -12.27
C GLU A 39 -13.02 -7.23 -12.53
N ALA A 40 -13.69 -6.31 -11.81
CA ALA A 40 -13.45 -4.88 -11.94
C ALA A 40 -12.04 -4.50 -11.48
N ALA A 41 -11.58 -5.06 -10.34
CA ALA A 41 -10.23 -4.84 -9.83
C ALA A 41 -9.17 -5.33 -10.83
N ALA A 42 -9.31 -6.53 -11.37
CA ALA A 42 -8.39 -7.09 -12.35
C ALA A 42 -8.40 -6.31 -13.67
N ALA A 43 -9.58 -5.94 -14.18
CA ALA A 43 -9.72 -5.21 -15.44
C ALA A 43 -9.10 -3.79 -15.38
N ALA A 44 -9.08 -3.15 -14.21
CA ALA A 44 -8.50 -1.82 -14.03
C ALA A 44 -6.97 -1.84 -13.82
N MET A 45 -6.36 -2.99 -13.54
CA MET A 45 -4.94 -3.10 -13.21
C MET A 45 -4.01 -2.56 -14.30
N PRO A 46 -4.19 -2.83 -15.61
CA PRO A 46 -3.31 -2.28 -16.65
C PRO A 46 -3.24 -0.76 -16.63
N ALA A 47 -4.40 -0.09 -16.50
CA ALA A 47 -4.47 1.37 -16.43
C ALA A 47 -3.84 1.89 -15.13
N ARG A 48 -4.05 1.19 -14.01
CA ARG A 48 -3.44 1.55 -12.72
C ARG A 48 -1.92 1.48 -12.77
N VAL A 49 -1.35 0.42 -13.33
CA VAL A 49 0.10 0.29 -13.47
C VAL A 49 0.68 1.36 -14.38
N ALA A 50 0.01 1.71 -15.48
CA ALA A 50 0.43 2.79 -16.34
C ALA A 50 0.45 4.14 -15.60
N ALA A 51 -0.59 4.43 -14.80
CA ALA A 51 -0.68 5.63 -13.97
C ALA A 51 0.38 5.65 -12.87
N PHE A 52 0.59 4.52 -12.17
CA PHE A 52 1.62 4.38 -11.14
C PHE A 52 3.03 4.61 -11.72
N GLY A 53 3.32 4.01 -12.89
CA GLY A 53 4.59 4.23 -13.58
C GLY A 53 4.78 5.68 -14.05
N ALA A 54 3.72 6.38 -14.46
CA ALA A 54 3.78 7.82 -14.78
C ALA A 54 4.06 8.64 -13.53
N TRP A 55 3.35 8.36 -12.42
CA TRP A 55 3.53 9.01 -11.12
C TRP A 55 4.97 8.89 -10.60
N LEU A 56 5.60 7.70 -10.73
CA LEU A 56 7.01 7.49 -10.37
C LEU A 56 7.95 8.34 -11.24
N ARG A 57 7.75 8.34 -12.56
CA ARG A 57 8.61 9.10 -13.49
C ARG A 57 8.53 10.62 -13.26
N GLU A 58 7.35 11.14 -12.97
CA GLU A 58 7.16 12.57 -12.64
C GLU A 58 7.96 12.99 -11.39
N ARG A 59 8.26 12.02 -10.50
CA ARG A 59 9.06 12.21 -9.29
C ARG A 59 10.53 11.82 -9.44
N GLY A 60 10.96 11.57 -10.67
CA GLY A 60 12.35 11.23 -10.99
C GLY A 60 12.75 9.79 -10.69
N GLU A 61 11.77 8.94 -10.34
CA GLU A 61 12.02 7.52 -10.07
C GLU A 61 11.99 6.66 -11.33
N SER A 62 12.77 5.60 -11.29
CA SER A 62 12.72 4.56 -12.32
C SER A 62 11.46 3.73 -12.14
N ALA A 63 10.59 3.73 -13.14
CA ALA A 63 9.45 2.83 -13.19
C ALA A 63 9.82 1.60 -14.03
N PRO A 64 9.50 0.37 -13.57
CA PRO A 64 9.63 -0.81 -14.41
C PRO A 64 8.84 -0.65 -15.72
N THR A 65 9.36 -1.20 -16.80
CA THR A 65 8.66 -1.17 -18.08
C THR A 65 7.71 -2.33 -18.16
N VAL A 66 6.41 -2.04 -18.20
CA VAL A 66 5.38 -3.05 -18.47
C VAL A 66 5.31 -3.27 -19.97
N ILE A 67 5.54 -4.51 -20.41
CA ILE A 67 5.47 -4.91 -21.82
C ILE A 67 4.29 -5.87 -22.00
N GLY A 68 3.23 -5.37 -22.63
CA GLY A 68 2.04 -6.16 -22.95
C GLY A 68 0.86 -5.92 -22.02
N ASP A 69 -0.24 -6.55 -22.35
CA ASP A 69 -1.55 -6.41 -21.70
C ASP A 69 -2.08 -7.75 -21.11
N ASN A 70 -1.21 -8.75 -21.04
CA ASN A 70 -1.60 -10.06 -20.54
C ASN A 70 -1.46 -10.13 -19.01
N TRP A 71 -2.53 -9.76 -18.33
CA TRP A 71 -2.64 -9.78 -16.87
C TRP A 71 -3.47 -11.00 -16.43
N TYR A 72 -3.04 -11.68 -15.37
CA TYR A 72 -3.80 -12.80 -14.83
C TYR A 72 -3.62 -12.92 -13.31
N GLU A 73 -4.66 -13.37 -12.65
CA GLU A 73 -4.63 -13.68 -11.22
C GLU A 73 -3.76 -14.93 -10.99
N VAL A 74 -2.74 -14.80 -10.16
CA VAL A 74 -1.84 -15.91 -9.79
C VAL A 74 -2.15 -16.44 -8.41
N GLU A 75 -2.66 -15.60 -7.54
CA GLU A 75 -2.93 -15.97 -6.15
C GLU A 75 -4.07 -15.13 -5.59
N ARG A 76 -4.90 -15.77 -4.77
CA ARG A 76 -5.96 -15.13 -4.01
C ARG A 76 -5.77 -15.46 -2.54
N ALA A 77 -5.63 -14.43 -1.70
CA ALA A 77 -5.50 -14.58 -0.26
C ALA A 77 -6.51 -13.67 0.44
N SER A 78 -7.27 -14.24 1.37
CA SER A 78 -8.18 -13.47 2.20
C SER A 78 -7.41 -12.70 3.26
N ALA A 79 -7.88 -11.50 3.58
CA ALA A 79 -7.39 -10.73 4.71
C ALA A 79 -7.47 -11.56 6.00
N GLN A 80 -6.39 -11.60 6.75
CA GLN A 80 -6.37 -12.16 8.08
C GLN A 80 -6.59 -11.05 9.10
N HIS A 81 -7.42 -11.30 10.10
CA HIS A 81 -7.53 -10.41 11.25
C HIS A 81 -6.37 -10.72 12.19
N GLY A 82 -5.50 -9.72 12.40
CA GLY A 82 -4.56 -9.78 13.52
C GLY A 82 -5.27 -9.54 14.86
N ASP A 83 -4.59 -9.73 15.96
CA ASP A 83 -5.11 -9.52 17.33
C ASP A 83 -5.57 -8.06 17.56
N ASP A 84 -5.06 -7.13 16.77
CA ASP A 84 -5.40 -5.71 16.71
C ASP A 84 -6.62 -5.38 15.81
N GLY A 85 -7.24 -6.39 15.19
CA GLY A 85 -8.38 -6.23 14.28
C GLY A 85 -8.00 -5.70 12.88
N VAL A 86 -6.74 -5.45 12.59
CA VAL A 86 -6.26 -4.93 11.30
C VAL A 86 -6.22 -6.05 10.27
N ARG A 87 -6.88 -5.86 9.13
CA ARG A 87 -6.87 -6.81 8.01
C ARG A 87 -5.54 -6.79 7.26
N ARG A 88 -5.04 -7.96 6.95
CA ARG A 88 -3.77 -8.15 6.22
C ARG A 88 -3.91 -9.33 5.28
N ALA A 89 -3.58 -9.12 4.00
CA ALA A 89 -3.35 -10.23 3.08
C ALA A 89 -1.85 -10.50 2.98
N ALA A 90 -1.49 -11.78 3.03
CA ALA A 90 -0.15 -12.25 2.71
C ALA A 90 -0.21 -13.13 1.48
N PHE A 91 0.70 -12.93 0.55
CA PHE A 91 0.85 -13.71 -0.67
C PHE A 91 2.18 -14.45 -0.65
N SER A 92 2.30 -15.50 -1.44
CA SER A 92 3.55 -16.27 -1.56
C SER A 92 4.75 -15.40 -1.94
N LEU A 93 4.53 -14.34 -2.74
CA LEU A 93 5.56 -13.37 -3.09
C LEU A 93 6.08 -12.60 -1.87
N ASP A 94 5.25 -12.37 -0.87
CA ASP A 94 5.63 -11.61 0.34
C ASP A 94 6.62 -12.37 1.23
N GLU A 95 6.80 -13.69 1.02
CA GLU A 95 7.81 -14.53 1.68
C GLU A 95 9.22 -14.30 1.10
N LEU A 96 9.33 -13.67 -0.07
CA LEU A 96 10.61 -13.40 -0.70
C LEU A 96 11.18 -12.09 -0.18
N SER A 97 12.38 -12.13 0.38
CA SER A 97 13.09 -10.92 0.77
C SER A 97 13.45 -10.09 -0.46
N PRO A 98 13.24 -8.76 -0.43
CA PRO A 98 13.75 -7.90 -1.48
C PRO A 98 15.29 -7.87 -1.43
N SER A 99 15.92 -7.61 -2.57
CA SER A 99 17.34 -7.23 -2.59
C SER A 99 17.55 -5.85 -1.94
N ASP A 100 18.78 -5.54 -1.53
CA ASP A 100 19.13 -4.23 -0.96
C ASP A 100 18.73 -3.06 -1.89
N ALA A 101 18.88 -3.25 -3.20
CA ALA A 101 18.52 -2.24 -4.20
C ALA A 101 16.99 -2.06 -4.32
N GLU A 102 16.23 -3.15 -4.31
CA GLU A 102 14.76 -3.10 -4.31
C GLU A 102 14.24 -2.48 -3.01
N PHE A 103 14.78 -2.88 -1.87
CA PHE A 103 14.41 -2.31 -0.57
C PHE A 103 14.63 -0.79 -0.55
N ALA A 104 15.83 -0.34 -0.92
CA ALA A 104 16.13 1.09 -0.99
C ALA A 104 15.22 1.86 -1.96
N GLN A 105 14.87 1.26 -3.10
CA GLN A 105 13.95 1.85 -4.05
C GLN A 105 12.53 1.94 -3.49
N TRP A 106 12.03 0.88 -2.85
CA TRP A 106 10.67 0.85 -2.29
C TRP A 106 10.52 1.75 -1.06
N MET A 107 11.57 1.92 -0.26
CA MET A 107 11.60 2.93 0.81
C MET A 107 11.41 4.34 0.24
N ARG A 108 12.09 4.68 -0.87
CA ARG A 108 11.84 5.96 -1.56
C ARG A 108 10.42 6.09 -2.10
N TRP A 109 9.84 5.01 -2.65
CA TRP A 109 8.44 5.01 -3.10
C TRP A 109 7.46 5.20 -1.94
N LEU A 110 7.78 4.65 -0.76
CA LEU A 110 7.01 4.89 0.46
C LEU A 110 7.06 6.35 0.89
N GLU A 111 8.24 6.97 0.89
CA GLU A 111 8.40 8.41 1.17
C GLU A 111 7.53 9.25 0.22
N LEU A 112 7.62 9.01 -1.08
CA LEU A 112 6.83 9.72 -2.09
C LEU A 112 5.31 9.51 -1.93
N ALA A 113 4.87 8.32 -1.55
CA ALA A 113 3.46 8.04 -1.29
C ALA A 113 2.96 8.79 -0.04
N ARG A 114 3.80 8.91 0.98
CA ARG A 114 3.53 9.69 2.20
C ARG A 114 3.44 11.18 1.92
N GLU A 115 4.36 11.72 1.11
CA GLU A 115 4.30 13.11 0.64
C GLU A 115 2.98 13.38 -0.09
N GLU A 116 2.58 12.47 -1.01
CA GLU A 116 1.33 12.55 -1.74
C GLU A 116 0.10 12.59 -0.83
N ALA A 117 0.10 11.75 0.23
CA ALA A 117 -0.97 11.73 1.22
C ALA A 117 -0.95 12.97 2.13
N ALA A 118 0.22 13.48 2.50
CA ALA A 118 0.37 14.70 3.29
C ALA A 118 -0.14 15.92 2.52
N ASP A 119 0.26 16.08 1.26
CA ASP A 119 -0.24 17.15 0.38
C ASP A 119 -1.77 17.11 0.24
N ALA A 120 -2.34 15.90 0.14
CA ALA A 120 -3.78 15.75 0.03
C ALA A 120 -4.51 16.07 1.37
N LEU A 121 -3.90 15.76 2.53
CA LEU A 121 -4.41 16.14 3.84
C LEU A 121 -4.39 17.67 4.02
N ASP A 122 -3.29 18.29 3.67
CA ASP A 122 -3.14 19.75 3.75
C ASP A 122 -4.16 20.47 2.86
N ALA A 123 -4.38 19.96 1.66
CA ALA A 123 -5.35 20.50 0.71
C ALA A 123 -6.81 20.31 1.17
N ALA A 124 -7.10 19.24 1.90
CA ALA A 124 -8.45 18.97 2.41
C ALA A 124 -8.88 19.93 3.52
N GLY A 125 -7.94 20.50 4.26
CA GLY A 125 -8.19 21.45 5.36
C GLY A 125 -8.90 20.79 6.54
N SER A 126 -10.24 20.86 6.62
CA SER A 126 -11.01 20.19 7.67
C SER A 126 -11.45 18.79 7.21
N LEU A 127 -11.22 17.80 8.05
CA LEU A 127 -11.60 16.42 7.76
C LEU A 127 -13.07 16.18 8.15
N THR A 128 -13.80 15.42 7.32
CA THR A 128 -15.10 14.88 7.71
C THR A 128 -14.91 13.68 8.63
N PRO A 129 -15.91 13.31 9.47
CA PRO A 129 -15.79 12.13 10.34
C PRO A 129 -15.45 10.83 9.61
N ALA A 130 -15.91 10.66 8.36
CA ALA A 130 -15.58 9.50 7.53
C ALA A 130 -14.12 9.50 7.10
N VAL A 131 -13.57 10.66 6.77
CA VAL A 131 -12.15 10.83 6.41
C VAL A 131 -11.27 10.64 7.64
N GLU A 132 -11.64 11.22 8.80
CA GLU A 132 -10.92 10.99 10.08
C GLU A 132 -10.83 9.50 10.41
N ALA A 133 -11.94 8.77 10.28
CA ALA A 133 -11.95 7.32 10.49
C ALA A 133 -11.00 6.61 9.51
N GLY A 134 -10.93 7.05 8.26
CA GLY A 134 -9.99 6.55 7.26
C GLY A 134 -8.52 6.81 7.63
N VAL A 135 -8.21 8.02 8.09
CA VAL A 135 -6.87 8.41 8.56
C VAL A 135 -6.44 7.55 9.76
N ARG A 136 -7.32 7.39 10.76
CA ARG A 136 -7.07 6.53 11.92
C ARG A 136 -6.88 5.06 11.54
N ALA A 137 -7.62 4.57 10.53
CA ALA A 137 -7.46 3.21 10.04
C ALA A 137 -6.10 2.99 9.38
N VAL A 138 -5.56 3.97 8.65
CA VAL A 138 -4.18 3.90 8.10
C VAL A 138 -3.18 3.90 9.24
N ALA A 139 -3.27 4.85 10.19
CA ALA A 139 -2.40 4.91 11.36
C ALA A 139 -2.37 3.58 12.16
N ALA A 140 -3.52 2.98 12.39
CA ALA A 140 -3.62 1.69 13.09
C ALA A 140 -2.92 0.56 12.32
N ARG A 141 -3.02 0.55 10.98
CA ARG A 141 -2.31 -0.44 10.14
C ARG A 141 -0.80 -0.22 10.16
N ASP A 142 -0.32 1.02 10.09
CA ASP A 142 1.11 1.33 10.17
C ASP A 142 1.70 0.86 11.49
N LEU A 143 1.04 1.13 12.62
CA LEU A 143 1.46 0.63 13.93
C LEU A 143 1.45 -0.90 14.01
N ALA A 144 0.45 -1.56 13.40
CA ALA A 144 0.40 -3.02 13.37
C ALA A 144 1.57 -3.59 12.55
N MET A 145 1.89 -2.98 11.41
CA MET A 145 3.02 -3.36 10.57
C MET A 145 4.37 -3.10 11.28
N ALA A 146 4.50 -1.98 12.00
CA ALA A 146 5.69 -1.71 12.82
C ALA A 146 5.92 -2.79 13.88
N ARG A 147 4.86 -3.20 14.60
CA ARG A 147 4.94 -4.30 15.59
C ARG A 147 5.32 -5.63 14.96
N GLU A 148 4.78 -5.94 13.80
CA GLU A 148 5.11 -7.15 13.05
C GLU A 148 6.60 -7.23 12.72
N LEU A 149 7.23 -6.11 12.39
CA LEU A 149 8.67 -6.01 12.16
C LEU A 149 9.49 -5.98 13.44
N GLY A 150 8.87 -5.93 14.62
CA GLY A 150 9.54 -5.88 15.92
C GLY A 150 9.81 -4.46 16.42
N GLY A 151 9.21 -3.45 15.80
CA GLY A 151 9.28 -2.06 16.23
C GLY A 151 8.44 -1.75 17.48
N SER A 152 8.73 -0.61 18.11
CA SER A 152 7.90 -0.05 19.19
C SER A 152 6.62 0.56 18.61
N ALA A 153 5.54 0.47 19.35
CA ALA A 153 4.23 0.99 18.95
C ALA A 153 3.68 2.01 19.95
N ASP A 154 4.53 2.72 20.65
CA ASP A 154 4.13 3.65 21.71
C ASP A 154 3.45 4.94 21.19
N GLY A 155 3.40 5.16 19.87
CA GLY A 155 2.81 6.36 19.24
C GLY A 155 1.29 6.38 19.10
N ALA A 156 0.55 5.43 19.73
CA ALA A 156 -0.89 5.26 19.47
C ALA A 156 -1.83 6.18 20.28
N ALA A 157 -1.32 7.10 21.09
CA ALA A 157 -2.10 7.86 22.07
C ALA A 157 -2.47 9.29 21.62
N GLU A 158 -2.29 9.63 20.35
CA GLU A 158 -2.60 10.96 19.85
C GLU A 158 -4.11 11.14 19.62
N ASP A 159 -4.70 12.20 20.21
CA ASP A 159 -6.12 12.50 20.06
C ASP A 159 -6.44 12.98 18.64
N ASP A 160 -5.54 13.76 18.03
CA ASP A 160 -5.69 14.22 16.66
C ASP A 160 -5.39 13.09 15.66
N PRO A 161 -6.27 12.84 14.65
CA PRO A 161 -6.08 11.76 13.69
C PRO A 161 -4.86 11.94 12.78
N VAL A 162 -4.48 13.18 12.48
CA VAL A 162 -3.34 13.50 11.62
C VAL A 162 -2.03 13.30 12.39
N ASP A 163 -1.97 13.77 13.65
CA ASP A 163 -0.83 13.55 14.53
C ASP A 163 -0.62 12.05 14.78
N ALA A 164 -1.71 11.31 15.02
CA ALA A 164 -1.66 9.86 15.15
C ALA A 164 -1.11 9.16 13.89
N LEU A 165 -1.47 9.64 12.70
CA LEU A 165 -0.95 9.11 11.44
C LEU A 165 0.55 9.37 11.30
N TYR A 166 1.01 10.58 11.58
CA TYR A 166 2.44 10.90 11.48
C TYR A 166 3.27 10.10 12.49
N ALA A 167 2.82 10.00 13.74
CA ALA A 167 3.49 9.17 14.75
C ALA A 167 3.56 7.68 14.34
N ALA A 168 2.50 7.14 13.76
CA ALA A 168 2.46 5.77 13.26
C ALA A 168 3.41 5.54 12.07
N ARG A 169 3.50 6.52 11.16
CA ARG A 169 4.42 6.49 10.00
C ARG A 169 5.88 6.53 10.44
N ASP A 170 6.21 7.35 11.42
CA ASP A 170 7.56 7.42 12.00
C ASP A 170 7.93 6.07 12.62
N ALA A 171 7.04 5.51 13.44
CA ALA A 171 7.26 4.19 14.05
C ALA A 171 7.45 3.07 13.01
N LEU A 172 6.69 3.12 11.90
CA LEU A 172 6.85 2.16 10.82
C LEU A 172 8.15 2.35 10.05
N THR A 173 8.58 3.59 9.81
CA THR A 173 9.87 3.89 9.17
C THR A 173 11.02 3.34 10.00
N ASP A 174 11.04 3.65 11.30
CA ASP A 174 12.07 3.16 12.23
C ASP A 174 12.11 1.63 12.24
N ALA A 175 10.94 0.98 12.25
CA ALA A 175 10.84 -0.48 12.22
C ALA A 175 11.36 -1.08 10.90
N LEU A 176 11.08 -0.47 9.75
CA LEU A 176 11.58 -0.89 8.44
C LEU A 176 13.11 -0.72 8.33
N GLU A 177 13.63 0.41 8.77
CA GLU A 177 15.09 0.67 8.77
C GLU A 177 15.85 -0.31 9.68
N LEU A 178 15.30 -0.59 10.87
CA LEU A 178 15.88 -1.56 11.79
C LEU A 178 15.81 -3.00 11.26
N ALA A 179 14.69 -3.36 10.62
CA ALA A 179 14.46 -4.69 10.07
C ALA A 179 15.37 -4.99 8.87
N GLY A 180 15.54 -4.00 7.99
CA GLY A 180 16.27 -4.15 6.73
C GLY A 180 15.61 -5.13 5.77
N PRO A 181 16.20 -5.35 4.59
CA PRO A 181 15.60 -6.14 3.52
C PRO A 181 15.41 -7.64 3.82
N SER A 182 16.23 -8.18 4.72
CA SER A 182 16.26 -9.63 5.02
C SER A 182 15.20 -10.07 6.03
N ARG A 183 14.46 -9.15 6.61
CA ARG A 183 13.43 -9.48 7.59
C ARG A 183 12.18 -10.00 6.90
N ASP A 184 11.64 -11.11 7.41
CA ASP A 184 10.37 -11.67 6.94
C ASP A 184 9.25 -10.62 7.03
N GLY A 185 8.39 -10.57 6.01
CA GLY A 185 7.25 -9.66 5.94
C GLY A 185 7.57 -8.25 5.41
N VAL A 186 8.83 -7.84 5.26
CA VAL A 186 9.20 -6.50 4.78
C VAL A 186 8.58 -6.19 3.42
N ARG A 187 8.59 -7.13 2.46
CA ARG A 187 7.95 -6.95 1.15
C ARG A 187 6.46 -6.66 1.30
N ARG A 188 5.75 -7.43 2.14
CA ARG A 188 4.33 -7.22 2.42
C ARG A 188 4.08 -5.86 3.03
N VAL A 189 4.85 -5.48 4.05
CA VAL A 189 4.71 -4.21 4.75
C VAL A 189 4.86 -3.05 3.78
N LEU A 190 5.92 -3.03 2.97
CA LEU A 190 6.14 -1.97 1.97
C LEU A 190 5.02 -1.92 0.93
N ARG A 191 4.57 -3.08 0.42
CA ARG A 191 3.45 -3.15 -0.51
C ARG A 191 2.18 -2.53 0.06
N LEU A 192 1.84 -2.87 1.30
CA LEU A 192 0.63 -2.38 1.97
C LEU A 192 0.74 -0.90 2.33
N ALA A 193 1.85 -0.47 2.93
CA ALA A 193 2.03 0.92 3.34
C ALA A 193 1.96 1.89 2.15
N ILE A 194 2.66 1.59 1.05
CA ILE A 194 2.62 2.42 -0.17
C ILE A 194 1.19 2.46 -0.74
N ALA A 195 0.51 1.29 -0.80
CA ALA A 195 -0.86 1.22 -1.33
C ALA A 195 -1.86 2.01 -0.47
N ASP A 196 -1.75 1.93 0.86
CA ASP A 196 -2.62 2.63 1.79
C ASP A 196 -2.44 4.14 1.72
N ASP A 197 -1.20 4.63 1.63
CA ASP A 197 -0.92 6.07 1.52
C ASP A 197 -1.43 6.64 0.19
N LEU A 198 -1.20 5.96 -0.94
CA LEU A 198 -1.74 6.39 -2.23
C LEU A 198 -3.27 6.36 -2.26
N ARG A 199 -3.88 5.33 -1.65
CA ARG A 199 -5.33 5.25 -1.52
C ARG A 199 -5.91 6.36 -0.64
N LEU A 200 -5.22 6.69 0.45
CA LEU A 200 -5.61 7.81 1.32
C LEU A 200 -5.61 9.12 0.53
N ALA A 201 -4.54 9.40 -0.22
CA ALA A 201 -4.45 10.57 -1.08
C ALA A 201 -5.57 10.65 -2.12
N GLU A 202 -5.91 9.53 -2.76
CA GLU A 202 -7.02 9.44 -3.72
C GLU A 202 -8.38 9.72 -3.07
N ARG A 203 -8.64 9.14 -1.90
CA ARG A 203 -9.88 9.38 -1.14
C ARG A 203 -10.04 10.84 -0.72
N LEU A 204 -8.96 11.46 -0.27
CA LEU A 204 -8.96 12.87 0.12
C LEU A 204 -9.26 13.80 -1.06
N ARG A 205 -8.73 13.50 -2.25
CA ARG A 205 -8.99 14.28 -3.46
C ARG A 205 -10.36 14.00 -4.07
N GLY A 206 -10.86 12.78 -3.95
CA GLY A 206 -12.18 12.37 -4.45
C GLY A 206 -13.35 12.67 -3.52
N GLY A 207 -13.09 12.89 -2.25
CA GLY A 207 -14.09 13.03 -1.19
C GLY A 207 -14.72 14.42 -1.04
N GLY A 208 -14.57 15.29 -2.02
CA GLY A 208 -15.28 16.59 -2.13
C GLY A 208 -16.68 16.48 -2.74
N GLY A 209 -17.31 15.30 -2.76
CA GLY A 209 -18.64 15.08 -3.31
C GLY A 209 -19.62 14.53 -2.28
#